data_754e08b4de82b320436dd524bc32287b
#
_entry.id   754e08b4de82b320436dd524bc32287b
#
_cell.length_a   1.000
_cell.length_b   1.000
_cell.length_c   1.000
_cell.angle_alpha   90.00
_cell.angle_beta   90.00
_cell.angle_gamma   90.00
#
_symmetry.space_group_name_H-M   'P 1'
#
loop_
_entity.id
_entity.type
_entity.pdbx_description
1 polymer ?
#
loop_
_entity_poly.entity_id
_entity_poly.type
_entity_poly.pdbx_seq_one_letter_code
_entity_poly.pdbx_strand_id
1 'polypeptide(L)'
;MDKQFVEAARPRRPRPRHGAGFSSVLLLNTMIGSGFLSMAFCVQTAGWPLFVIALAVTCFTTYLTSVMLLETGRAVNLDTGDMSEVVEKALGIRWRRVNDACNALICLGAIMSYFNAIGALGADALQDLRHDGGIYVVFATYPGFMVWTVLLFAAPFCFYREYGELEVASCSALALGVVTCVSLVIAACVNPHAIPLYPSSGVASVGVLGNVLYAAVMQYAVFEMYSGLQDRDNTKGRGVVAHSVLGAGIILLIAGLAGCAATSDD
;
A
#
# COMPACT_ATOMS: atom_id res chain seq x y z
N MET A 1 17.09 -27.08 -33.84
CA MET A 1 16.74 -28.08 -32.80
C MET A 1 16.21 -27.29 -31.62
N ASP A 2 14.92 -26.95 -31.72
CA ASP A 2 14.18 -26.20 -30.69
C ASP A 2 13.92 -27.13 -29.52
N LYS A 3 14.67 -26.95 -28.46
CA LYS A 3 14.26 -27.43 -27.15
C LYS A 3 13.18 -26.49 -26.66
N GLN A 4 11.95 -26.74 -27.06
CA GLN A 4 10.78 -26.30 -26.34
C GLN A 4 10.97 -26.72 -24.89
N PHE A 5 11.23 -25.74 -24.07
CA PHE A 5 11.05 -25.85 -22.64
C PHE A 5 9.57 -26.18 -22.40
N VAL A 6 9.26 -27.46 -22.43
CA VAL A 6 8.07 -28.00 -21.80
C VAL A 6 8.32 -27.86 -20.31
N GLU A 7 8.16 -26.66 -19.81
CA GLU A 7 7.99 -26.44 -18.40
C GLU A 7 6.67 -27.13 -18.06
N ALA A 8 6.79 -28.37 -17.64
CA ALA A 8 5.67 -29.16 -17.18
C ALA A 8 4.93 -28.29 -16.18
N ALA A 9 3.74 -27.85 -16.54
CA ALA A 9 2.87 -27.04 -15.71
C ALA A 9 2.70 -27.81 -14.40
N ARG A 10 3.48 -27.44 -13.38
CA ARG A 10 3.27 -27.96 -12.03
C ARG A 10 1.80 -27.70 -11.73
N PRO A 11 1.03 -28.70 -11.30
CA PRO A 11 -0.36 -28.50 -10.95
C PRO A 11 -0.38 -27.36 -9.94
N ARG A 12 -0.95 -26.20 -10.36
CA ARG A 12 -1.11 -25.05 -9.47
C ARG A 12 -1.94 -25.55 -8.31
N ARG A 13 -1.39 -25.49 -7.09
CA ARG A 13 -2.15 -25.81 -5.88
C ARG A 13 -3.43 -24.98 -5.92
N PRO A 14 -4.60 -25.57 -5.55
CA PRO A 14 -5.82 -24.81 -5.48
C PRO A 14 -5.59 -23.63 -4.54
N ARG A 15 -5.66 -22.41 -5.08
CA ARG A 15 -5.49 -21.19 -4.26
C ARG A 15 -6.60 -21.15 -3.22
N PRO A 16 -6.30 -20.77 -1.98
CA PRO A 16 -7.33 -20.57 -0.97
C PRO A 16 -8.37 -19.59 -1.52
N ARG A 17 -9.63 -19.97 -1.48
CA ARG A 17 -10.73 -19.13 -1.96
C ARG A 17 -11.24 -18.29 -0.81
N HIS A 18 -11.19 -16.98 -1.01
CA HIS A 18 -11.61 -16.01 -0.01
C HIS A 18 -12.97 -15.41 -0.36
N GLY A 19 -13.75 -15.06 0.67
CA GLY A 19 -14.98 -14.28 0.49
C GLY A 19 -14.68 -12.84 0.06
N ALA A 20 -15.66 -12.17 -0.57
CA ALA A 20 -15.51 -10.81 -1.08
C ALA A 20 -15.07 -9.80 0.00
N GLY A 21 -15.56 -9.95 1.24
CA GLY A 21 -15.17 -9.08 2.35
C GLY A 21 -13.69 -9.16 2.69
N PHE A 22 -13.15 -10.37 2.80
CA PHE A 22 -11.74 -10.58 3.07
C PHE A 22 -10.85 -10.08 1.91
N SER A 23 -11.25 -10.34 0.66
CA SER A 23 -10.55 -9.81 -0.51
C SER A 23 -10.52 -8.28 -0.54
N SER A 24 -11.59 -7.63 -0.05
CA SER A 24 -11.61 -6.16 0.09
C SER A 24 -10.63 -5.67 1.15
N VAL A 25 -10.54 -6.36 2.31
CA VAL A 25 -9.57 -6.04 3.37
C VAL A 25 -8.13 -6.18 2.87
N LEU A 26 -7.83 -7.25 2.14
CA LEU A 26 -6.50 -7.50 1.60
C LEU A 26 -6.07 -6.41 0.61
N LEU A 27 -6.97 -6.05 -0.31
CA LEU A 27 -6.71 -5.01 -1.29
C LEU A 27 -6.63 -3.61 -0.66
N LEU A 28 -7.45 -3.33 0.35
CA LEU A 28 -7.42 -2.11 1.14
C LEU A 28 -6.08 -1.97 1.88
N ASN A 29 -5.59 -3.05 2.50
CA ASN A 29 -4.30 -3.06 3.19
C ASN A 29 -3.14 -2.80 2.22
N THR A 30 -3.21 -3.33 1.00
CA THR A 30 -2.22 -3.05 -0.05
C THR A 30 -2.19 -1.56 -0.43
N MET A 31 -3.35 -0.90 -0.42
CA MET A 31 -3.49 0.52 -0.75
C MET A 31 -3.00 1.45 0.38
N ILE A 32 -3.22 1.10 1.65
CA ILE A 32 -2.80 1.94 2.78
C ILE A 32 -1.28 2.11 2.84
N GLY A 33 -0.51 1.05 2.67
CA GLY A 33 0.94 1.05 2.52
C GLY A 33 1.71 2.10 3.34
N SER A 34 2.94 2.41 2.93
CA SER A 34 3.77 3.46 3.55
C SER A 34 3.27 4.89 3.28
N GLY A 35 2.41 5.06 2.26
CA GLY A 35 1.82 6.36 1.94
C GLY A 35 0.96 6.93 3.08
N PHE A 36 0.38 6.08 3.91
CA PHE A 36 -0.38 6.47 5.10
C PHE A 36 0.38 7.42 6.03
N LEU A 37 1.65 7.15 6.28
CA LEU A 37 2.50 7.93 7.19
C LEU A 37 2.80 9.34 6.68
N SER A 38 2.75 9.55 5.37
CA SER A 38 3.03 10.86 4.77
C SER A 38 1.79 11.75 4.63
N MET A 39 0.59 11.26 4.94
CA MET A 39 -0.66 12.01 4.70
C MET A 39 -0.78 13.29 5.51
N ALA A 40 -0.34 13.27 6.78
CA ALA A 40 -0.32 14.47 7.63
C ALA A 40 0.56 15.57 7.01
N PHE A 41 1.77 15.21 6.57
CA PHE A 41 2.68 16.11 5.86
C PHE A 41 2.07 16.62 4.55
N CYS A 42 1.32 15.78 3.82
CA CYS A 42 0.62 16.19 2.61
C CYS A 42 -0.41 17.28 2.87
N VAL A 43 -1.19 17.15 3.96
CA VAL A 43 -2.17 18.18 4.37
C VAL A 43 -1.47 19.47 4.79
N GLN A 44 -0.41 19.37 5.59
CA GLN A 44 0.37 20.53 6.04
C GLN A 44 0.98 21.31 4.89
N THR A 45 1.48 20.59 3.87
CA THR A 45 2.18 21.21 2.73
C THR A 45 1.23 21.76 1.67
N ALA A 46 0.16 21.03 1.32
CA ALA A 46 -0.75 21.39 0.24
C ALA A 46 -1.97 22.19 0.71
N GLY A 47 -2.24 22.21 2.00
CA GLY A 47 -3.50 22.65 2.55
C GLY A 47 -4.62 21.61 2.37
N TRP A 48 -5.56 21.59 3.30
CA TRP A 48 -6.60 20.56 3.32
C TRP A 48 -7.49 20.52 2.06
N PRO A 49 -7.86 21.64 1.40
CA PRO A 49 -8.75 21.57 0.24
C PRO A 49 -8.07 20.90 -0.96
N LEU A 50 -6.80 21.26 -1.24
CA LEU A 50 -6.07 20.68 -2.34
C LEU A 50 -5.77 19.19 -2.08
N PHE A 51 -5.46 18.84 -0.84
CA PHE A 51 -5.27 17.45 -0.43
C PHE A 51 -6.55 16.61 -0.66
N VAL A 52 -7.71 17.10 -0.21
CA VAL A 52 -8.99 16.38 -0.38
C VAL A 52 -9.34 16.18 -1.85
N ILE A 53 -9.15 17.22 -2.67
CA ILE A 53 -9.39 17.13 -4.12
C ILE A 53 -8.42 16.11 -4.76
N ALA A 54 -7.13 16.20 -4.43
CA ALA A 54 -6.12 15.28 -4.96
C ALA A 54 -6.42 13.82 -4.55
N LEU A 55 -6.78 13.58 -3.29
CA LEU A 55 -7.14 12.24 -2.81
C LEU A 55 -8.41 11.72 -3.51
N ALA A 56 -9.44 12.54 -3.66
CA ALA A 56 -10.68 12.15 -4.33
C ALA A 56 -10.45 11.79 -5.81
N VAL A 57 -9.69 12.62 -6.54
CA VAL A 57 -9.32 12.37 -7.94
C VAL A 57 -8.48 11.08 -8.05
N THR A 58 -7.53 10.89 -7.15
CA THR A 58 -6.68 9.71 -7.14
C THR A 58 -7.48 8.43 -6.85
N CYS A 59 -8.35 8.45 -5.84
CA CYS A 59 -9.24 7.32 -5.54
C CYS A 59 -10.14 6.98 -6.73
N PHE A 60 -10.73 7.99 -7.36
CA PHE A 60 -11.58 7.80 -8.54
C PHE A 60 -10.80 7.19 -9.71
N THR A 61 -9.62 7.71 -10.00
CA THR A 61 -8.74 7.19 -11.07
C THR A 61 -8.29 5.75 -10.76
N THR A 62 -7.93 5.45 -9.52
CA THR A 62 -7.54 4.10 -9.08
C THR A 62 -8.70 3.12 -9.22
N TYR A 63 -9.91 3.53 -8.86
CA TYR A 63 -11.11 2.71 -9.08
C TYR A 63 -11.33 2.41 -10.57
N LEU A 64 -11.33 3.43 -11.42
CA LEU A 64 -11.54 3.27 -12.87
C LEU A 64 -10.48 2.37 -13.50
N THR A 65 -9.22 2.62 -13.22
CA THR A 65 -8.11 1.84 -13.80
C THR A 65 -8.16 0.38 -13.33
N SER A 66 -8.50 0.13 -12.07
CA SER A 66 -8.63 -1.23 -11.54
C SER A 66 -9.81 -1.98 -12.15
N VAL A 67 -10.95 -1.31 -12.38
CA VAL A 67 -12.09 -1.91 -13.08
C VAL A 67 -11.75 -2.20 -14.54
N MET A 68 -11.10 -1.28 -15.24
CA MET A 68 -10.64 -1.51 -16.62
C MET A 68 -9.67 -2.69 -16.72
N LEU A 69 -8.77 -2.84 -15.74
CA LEU A 69 -7.87 -3.98 -15.64
C LEU A 69 -8.64 -5.30 -15.50
N LEU A 70 -9.63 -5.37 -14.61
CA LEU A 70 -10.47 -6.55 -14.44
C LEU A 70 -11.23 -6.91 -15.74
N GLU A 71 -11.75 -5.92 -16.44
CA GLU A 71 -12.45 -6.13 -17.73
C GLU A 71 -11.49 -6.62 -18.82
N THR A 72 -10.27 -6.07 -18.87
CA THR A 72 -9.24 -6.52 -19.80
C THR A 72 -8.85 -7.97 -19.53
N GLY A 73 -8.61 -8.32 -18.26
CA GLY A 73 -8.30 -9.71 -17.87
C GLY A 73 -9.37 -10.71 -18.32
N ARG A 74 -10.64 -10.32 -18.22
CA ARG A 74 -11.77 -11.14 -18.71
C ARG A 74 -11.82 -11.23 -20.23
N ALA A 75 -11.60 -10.12 -20.93
CA ALA A 75 -11.63 -10.10 -22.39
C ALA A 75 -10.56 -11.01 -23.02
N VAL A 76 -9.43 -11.21 -22.32
CA VAL A 76 -8.38 -12.13 -22.76
C VAL A 76 -8.54 -13.56 -22.20
N ASN A 77 -9.66 -13.87 -21.56
CA ASN A 77 -10.00 -15.18 -20.97
C ASN A 77 -8.90 -15.72 -20.05
N LEU A 78 -8.38 -14.86 -19.19
CA LEU A 78 -7.34 -15.21 -18.22
C LEU A 78 -7.93 -15.51 -16.84
N ASP A 79 -7.84 -16.77 -16.45
CA ASP A 79 -8.10 -17.23 -15.07
C ASP A 79 -6.87 -17.11 -14.16
N THR A 80 -5.80 -16.52 -14.67
CA THR A 80 -4.53 -16.39 -13.94
C THR A 80 -4.52 -15.14 -13.08
N GLY A 81 -3.94 -15.24 -11.89
CA GLY A 81 -3.75 -14.11 -10.99
C GLY A 81 -2.52 -13.27 -11.32
N ASP A 82 -2.00 -13.35 -12.54
CA ASP A 82 -0.78 -12.67 -12.96
C ASP A 82 -1.07 -11.56 -13.97
N MET A 83 -0.82 -10.32 -13.55
CA MET A 83 -0.96 -9.14 -14.39
C MET A 83 -0.06 -9.21 -15.63
N SER A 84 1.13 -9.80 -15.51
CA SER A 84 2.10 -9.92 -16.59
C SER A 84 1.59 -10.80 -17.73
N GLU A 85 0.85 -11.87 -17.42
CA GLU A 85 0.20 -12.73 -18.43
C GLU A 85 -0.94 -11.97 -19.16
N VAL A 86 -1.70 -11.14 -18.45
CA VAL A 86 -2.75 -10.30 -19.06
C VAL A 86 -2.14 -9.32 -20.05
N VAL A 87 -1.06 -8.63 -19.64
CA VAL A 87 -0.35 -7.67 -20.50
C VAL A 87 0.26 -8.39 -21.71
N GLU A 88 0.83 -9.58 -21.53
CA GLU A 88 1.39 -10.35 -22.66
C GLU A 88 0.32 -10.72 -23.69
N LYS A 89 -0.84 -11.20 -23.25
CA LYS A 89 -1.93 -11.59 -24.16
C LYS A 89 -2.60 -10.40 -24.82
N ALA A 90 -2.70 -9.27 -24.11
CA ALA A 90 -3.34 -8.07 -24.65
C ALA A 90 -2.41 -7.27 -25.58
N LEU A 91 -1.13 -7.14 -25.24
CA LEU A 91 -0.19 -6.22 -25.88
C LEU A 91 1.10 -6.89 -26.40
N GLY A 92 1.34 -8.13 -26.02
CA GLY A 92 2.49 -8.92 -26.43
C GLY A 92 3.69 -8.87 -25.49
N ILE A 93 4.67 -9.76 -25.74
CA ILE A 93 5.82 -10.03 -24.86
C ILE A 93 6.70 -8.81 -24.55
N ARG A 94 6.79 -7.83 -25.47
CA ARG A 94 7.57 -6.61 -25.22
C ARG A 94 6.98 -5.78 -24.11
N TRP A 95 5.66 -5.60 -24.12
CA TRP A 95 4.93 -4.86 -23.10
C TRP A 95 4.89 -5.58 -21.75
N ARG A 96 4.87 -6.92 -21.75
CA ARG A 96 5.08 -7.70 -20.54
C ARG A 96 6.37 -7.34 -19.85
N ARG A 97 7.51 -7.31 -20.60
CA ARG A 97 8.81 -6.96 -20.02
C ARG A 97 8.85 -5.54 -19.45
N VAL A 98 8.20 -4.58 -20.13
CA VAL A 98 8.08 -3.21 -19.63
C VAL A 98 7.27 -3.18 -18.33
N ASN A 99 6.12 -3.87 -18.30
CA ASN A 99 5.28 -3.99 -17.11
C ASN A 99 6.04 -4.61 -15.94
N ASP A 100 6.77 -5.70 -16.16
CA ASP A 100 7.55 -6.40 -15.13
C ASP A 100 8.67 -5.49 -14.58
N ALA A 101 9.35 -4.73 -15.44
CA ALA A 101 10.35 -3.76 -15.02
C ALA A 101 9.73 -2.61 -14.19
N CYS A 102 8.59 -2.06 -14.61
CA CYS A 102 7.87 -1.05 -13.85
C CYS A 102 7.41 -1.56 -12.48
N ASN A 103 6.86 -2.77 -12.43
CA ASN A 103 6.44 -3.39 -11.17
C ASN A 103 7.63 -3.62 -10.23
N ALA A 104 8.77 -4.08 -10.76
CA ALA A 104 9.99 -4.25 -9.98
C ALA A 104 10.49 -2.91 -9.40
N LEU A 105 10.44 -1.82 -10.17
CA LEU A 105 10.80 -0.49 -9.71
C LEU A 105 9.84 0.03 -8.63
N ILE A 106 8.54 -0.18 -8.78
CA ILE A 106 7.53 0.19 -7.77
C ILE A 106 7.79 -0.57 -6.47
N CYS A 107 8.01 -1.90 -6.54
CA CYS A 107 8.32 -2.71 -5.37
C CYS A 107 9.62 -2.27 -4.68
N LEU A 108 10.66 -1.96 -5.46
CA LEU A 108 11.93 -1.45 -4.92
C LEU A 108 11.73 -0.11 -4.19
N GLY A 109 11.01 0.82 -4.80
CA GLY A 109 10.66 2.11 -4.19
C GLY A 109 9.85 1.94 -2.90
N ALA A 110 8.87 1.02 -2.89
CA ALA A 110 8.09 0.68 -1.71
C ALA A 110 8.97 0.14 -0.56
N ILE A 111 9.86 -0.81 -0.86
CA ILE A 111 10.80 -1.38 0.11
C ILE A 111 11.68 -0.30 0.72
N MET A 112 12.25 0.59 -0.11
CA MET A 112 13.08 1.72 0.37
C MET A 112 12.27 2.66 1.26
N SER A 113 11.02 2.97 0.91
CA SER A 113 10.13 3.81 1.69
C SER A 113 9.80 3.19 3.05
N TYR A 114 9.49 1.90 3.10
CA TYR A 114 9.24 1.19 4.35
C TYR A 114 10.47 1.14 5.26
N PHE A 115 11.65 0.86 4.71
CA PHE A 115 12.89 0.83 5.48
C PHE A 115 13.20 2.20 6.10
N ASN A 116 13.00 3.26 5.32
CA ASN A 116 13.19 4.62 5.79
C ASN A 116 12.23 4.96 6.93
N ALA A 117 10.95 4.64 6.78
CA ALA A 117 9.93 4.88 7.81
C ALA A 117 10.21 4.08 9.09
N ILE A 118 10.54 2.79 8.97
CA ILE A 118 10.86 1.91 10.11
C ILE A 118 12.10 2.44 10.85
N GLY A 119 13.16 2.80 10.12
CA GLY A 119 14.40 3.30 10.70
C GLY A 119 14.18 4.62 11.45
N ALA A 120 13.44 5.56 10.87
CA ALA A 120 13.17 6.86 11.48
C ALA A 120 12.28 6.71 12.72
N LEU A 121 11.09 6.10 12.58
CA LEU A 121 10.16 5.94 13.71
C LEU A 121 10.74 5.11 14.85
N GLY A 122 11.51 4.06 14.51
CA GLY A 122 12.12 3.22 15.53
C GLY A 122 13.25 3.91 16.28
N ALA A 123 14.08 4.69 15.59
CA ALA A 123 15.13 5.47 16.23
C ALA A 123 14.55 6.53 17.17
N ASP A 124 13.48 7.21 16.77
CA ASP A 124 12.78 8.20 17.59
C ASP A 124 12.13 7.56 18.82
N ALA A 125 11.43 6.43 18.64
CA ALA A 125 10.77 5.71 19.73
C ALA A 125 11.75 5.17 20.78
N LEU A 126 13.00 4.89 20.39
CA LEU A 126 14.04 4.38 21.28
C LEU A 126 15.07 5.43 21.70
N GLN A 127 14.77 6.72 21.50
CA GLN A 127 15.69 7.81 21.78
C GLN A 127 16.13 7.83 23.26
N ASP A 128 15.21 7.56 24.18
CA ASP A 128 15.50 7.52 25.63
C ASP A 128 16.47 6.40 25.99
N LEU A 129 16.32 5.21 25.36
CA LEU A 129 17.22 4.07 25.57
C LEU A 129 18.66 4.35 25.07
N ARG A 130 18.82 5.28 24.16
CA ARG A 130 20.12 5.69 23.64
C ARG A 130 20.95 6.43 24.68
N HIS A 131 20.32 7.13 25.61
CA HIS A 131 21.00 7.87 26.68
C HIS A 131 21.56 6.95 27.77
N ASP A 132 20.99 5.77 27.99
CA ASP A 132 21.41 4.83 29.03
C ASP A 132 22.72 4.09 28.72
N GLY A 133 23.21 4.16 27.48
CA GLY A 133 24.46 3.51 27.05
C GLY A 133 24.35 1.98 26.92
N GLY A 134 25.43 1.35 26.51
CA GLY A 134 25.50 -0.12 26.38
C GLY A 134 25.08 -0.68 25.01
N ILE A 135 24.80 -1.99 24.95
CA ILE A 135 24.47 -2.69 23.71
C ILE A 135 23.19 -2.16 23.05
N TYR A 136 22.29 -1.56 23.83
CA TYR A 136 21.03 -0.97 23.35
C TYR A 136 21.24 0.20 22.40
N VAL A 137 22.38 0.89 22.48
CA VAL A 137 22.73 2.01 21.58
C VAL A 137 22.74 1.54 20.11
N VAL A 138 23.24 0.34 19.85
CA VAL A 138 23.29 -0.21 18.48
C VAL A 138 21.90 -0.44 17.92
N PHE A 139 20.95 -0.88 18.75
CA PHE A 139 19.56 -1.13 18.35
C PHE A 139 18.75 0.17 18.23
N ALA A 140 19.07 1.19 19.03
CA ALA A 140 18.38 2.48 19.04
C ALA A 140 18.90 3.45 17.96
N THR A 141 19.86 3.06 17.13
CA THR A 141 20.28 3.85 15.97
C THR A 141 19.40 3.56 14.76
N TYR A 142 19.22 4.55 13.90
CA TYR A 142 18.47 4.41 12.64
C TYR A 142 18.86 3.14 11.84
N PRO A 143 20.15 2.90 11.49
CA PRO A 143 20.52 1.71 10.74
C PRO A 143 20.37 0.41 11.55
N GLY A 144 20.63 0.46 12.87
CA GLY A 144 20.51 -0.71 13.73
C GLY A 144 19.06 -1.18 13.84
N PHE A 145 18.14 -0.27 14.14
CA PHE A 145 16.71 -0.60 14.23
C PHE A 145 16.15 -1.15 12.89
N MET A 146 16.54 -0.54 11.78
CA MET A 146 16.15 -0.99 10.45
C MET A 146 16.62 -2.44 10.17
N VAL A 147 17.90 -2.74 10.41
CA VAL A 147 18.47 -4.08 10.16
C VAL A 147 17.77 -5.14 11.01
N TRP A 148 17.59 -4.87 12.31
CA TRP A 148 16.95 -5.83 13.19
C TRP A 148 15.47 -6.06 12.84
N THR A 149 14.74 -5.00 12.54
CA THR A 149 13.34 -5.14 12.11
C THR A 149 13.22 -5.97 10.84
N VAL A 150 14.10 -5.74 9.87
CA VAL A 150 14.11 -6.54 8.63
C VAL A 150 14.43 -8.00 8.91
N LEU A 151 15.45 -8.29 9.72
CA LEU A 151 15.86 -9.67 9.99
C LEU A 151 14.83 -10.45 10.83
N LEU A 152 14.24 -9.81 11.85
CA LEU A 152 13.34 -10.50 12.79
C LEU A 152 11.90 -10.56 12.29
N PHE A 153 11.44 -9.55 11.57
CA PHE A 153 10.05 -9.46 11.14
C PHE A 153 9.87 -9.62 9.62
N ALA A 154 10.61 -8.89 8.79
CA ALA A 154 10.38 -8.95 7.34
C ALA A 154 10.92 -10.24 6.71
N ALA A 155 12.11 -10.71 7.11
CA ALA A 155 12.71 -11.90 6.51
C ALA A 155 11.85 -13.17 6.67
N PRO A 156 11.21 -13.47 7.82
CA PRO A 156 10.32 -14.62 7.94
C PRO A 156 9.17 -14.60 6.94
N PHE A 157 8.59 -13.42 6.67
CA PHE A 157 7.50 -13.28 5.71
C PHE A 157 7.93 -13.51 4.26
N CYS A 158 9.21 -13.36 3.92
CA CYS A 158 9.73 -13.63 2.59
C CYS A 158 9.69 -15.13 2.21
N PHE A 159 9.53 -16.02 3.18
CA PHE A 159 9.39 -17.46 2.94
C PHE A 159 7.97 -17.89 2.56
N TYR A 160 6.98 -17.03 2.79
CA TYR A 160 5.61 -17.28 2.33
C TYR A 160 5.50 -17.10 0.82
N ARG A 161 4.75 -17.99 0.16
CA ARG A 161 4.67 -18.04 -1.31
C ARG A 161 3.37 -17.47 -1.87
N GLU A 162 2.34 -17.39 -1.05
CA GLU A 162 1.00 -16.97 -1.47
C GLU A 162 0.47 -15.84 -0.57
N TYR A 163 -0.24 -14.88 -1.16
CA TYR A 163 -0.85 -13.78 -0.42
C TYR A 163 -1.83 -14.26 0.66
N GLY A 164 -2.53 -15.37 0.42
CA GLY A 164 -3.46 -15.94 1.38
C GLY A 164 -2.80 -16.43 2.67
N GLU A 165 -1.51 -16.78 2.63
CA GLU A 165 -0.75 -17.19 3.81
C GLU A 165 -0.42 -16.00 4.73
N LEU A 166 -0.51 -14.76 4.20
CA LEU A 166 -0.29 -13.51 4.93
C LEU A 166 -1.59 -12.92 5.53
N GLU A 167 -2.66 -13.69 5.57
CA GLU A 167 -3.98 -13.27 6.06
C GLU A 167 -3.92 -12.61 7.44
N VAL A 168 -3.30 -13.29 8.39
CA VAL A 168 -3.17 -12.80 9.78
C VAL A 168 -2.35 -11.52 9.83
N ALA A 169 -1.24 -11.47 9.07
CA ALA A 169 -0.39 -10.29 9.00
C ALA A 169 -1.13 -9.09 8.41
N SER A 170 -1.92 -9.30 7.35
CA SER A 170 -2.71 -8.24 6.71
C SER A 170 -3.83 -7.72 7.62
N CYS A 171 -4.54 -8.61 8.32
CA CYS A 171 -5.56 -8.21 9.28
C CYS A 171 -4.95 -7.43 10.47
N SER A 172 -3.82 -7.89 10.99
CA SER A 172 -3.13 -7.19 12.08
C SER A 172 -2.58 -5.83 11.65
N ALA A 173 -2.04 -5.71 10.46
CA ALA A 173 -1.58 -4.43 9.90
C ALA A 173 -2.73 -3.44 9.75
N LEU A 174 -3.89 -3.88 9.24
CA LEU A 174 -5.07 -3.03 9.13
C LEU A 174 -5.58 -2.62 10.52
N ALA A 175 -5.64 -3.53 11.49
CA ALA A 175 -6.05 -3.22 12.86
C ALA A 175 -5.12 -2.16 13.50
N LEU A 176 -3.80 -2.29 13.33
CA LEU A 176 -2.83 -1.29 13.77
C LEU A 176 -3.04 0.07 13.07
N GLY A 177 -3.30 0.07 11.76
CA GLY A 177 -3.62 1.29 11.02
C GLY A 177 -4.87 1.99 11.55
N VAL A 178 -5.92 1.24 11.89
CA VAL A 178 -7.14 1.79 12.52
C VAL A 178 -6.85 2.33 13.92
N VAL A 179 -6.08 1.61 14.74
CA VAL A 179 -5.64 2.10 16.06
C VAL A 179 -4.86 3.40 15.93
N THR A 180 -3.94 3.50 14.97
CA THR A 180 -3.19 4.73 14.69
C THR A 180 -4.12 5.87 14.30
N CYS A 181 -5.11 5.65 13.42
CA CYS A 181 -6.11 6.66 13.07
C CYS A 181 -6.89 7.15 14.29
N VAL A 182 -7.35 6.22 15.14
CA VAL A 182 -8.09 6.57 16.37
C VAL A 182 -7.20 7.40 17.31
N SER A 183 -5.93 7.00 17.47
CA SER A 183 -4.97 7.75 18.31
C SER A 183 -4.73 9.16 17.77
N LEU A 184 -4.59 9.34 16.46
CA LEU A 184 -4.44 10.65 15.83
C LEU A 184 -5.70 11.52 16.02
N VAL A 185 -6.90 10.95 15.89
CA VAL A 185 -8.16 11.68 16.15
C VAL A 185 -8.24 12.11 17.61
N ILE A 186 -7.89 11.24 18.56
CA ILE A 186 -7.89 11.59 19.99
C ILE A 186 -6.86 12.71 20.24
N ALA A 187 -5.66 12.61 19.71
CA ALA A 187 -4.61 13.63 19.87
C ALA A 187 -5.07 14.99 19.29
N ALA A 188 -5.68 14.99 18.11
CA ALA A 188 -6.26 16.18 17.48
C ALA A 188 -7.42 16.80 18.30
N CYS A 189 -8.20 15.99 19.02
CA CYS A 189 -9.27 16.48 19.89
C CYS A 189 -8.72 17.05 21.21
N VAL A 190 -7.60 16.53 21.73
CA VAL A 190 -7.00 16.99 22.99
C VAL A 190 -6.20 18.28 22.78
N ASN A 191 -5.40 18.31 21.72
CA ASN A 191 -4.54 19.47 21.40
C ASN A 191 -4.72 19.86 19.92
N PRO A 192 -5.84 20.54 19.56
CA PRO A 192 -6.11 20.87 18.18
C PRO A 192 -5.20 21.98 17.67
N HIS A 193 -4.48 21.71 16.59
CA HIS A 193 -3.74 22.72 15.83
C HIS A 193 -4.52 23.13 14.58
N ALA A 194 -4.25 24.35 14.09
CA ALA A 194 -4.92 24.86 12.90
C ALA A 194 -4.48 24.11 11.64
N ILE A 195 -5.44 23.55 10.91
CA ILE A 195 -5.14 22.90 9.63
C ILE A 195 -4.98 23.97 8.55
N PRO A 196 -3.87 24.01 7.80
CA PRO A 196 -3.64 25.05 6.80
C PRO A 196 -4.67 24.99 5.67
N LEU A 197 -5.18 26.16 5.28
CA LEU A 197 -6.12 26.32 4.19
C LEU A 197 -5.41 26.45 2.84
N TYR A 198 -4.24 27.08 2.83
CA TYR A 198 -3.47 27.36 1.62
C TYR A 198 -2.18 26.57 1.56
N PRO A 199 -1.70 26.22 0.35
CA PRO A 199 -0.44 25.52 0.19
C PRO A 199 0.75 26.38 0.66
N SER A 200 1.74 25.73 1.29
CA SER A 200 2.97 26.39 1.75
C SER A 200 3.85 26.89 0.59
N SER A 201 3.91 26.12 -0.52
CA SER A 201 4.58 26.53 -1.76
C SER A 201 4.03 25.75 -2.95
N GLY A 202 4.04 26.38 -4.16
CA GLY A 202 3.56 25.74 -5.39
C GLY A 202 4.38 24.51 -5.80
N VAL A 203 5.69 24.53 -5.56
CA VAL A 203 6.59 23.42 -5.92
C VAL A 203 6.40 22.23 -4.97
N ALA A 204 6.29 22.48 -3.68
CA ALA A 204 6.06 21.43 -2.69
C ALA A 204 4.71 20.73 -2.91
N SER A 205 3.68 21.46 -3.34
CA SER A 205 2.36 20.90 -3.65
C SER A 205 2.40 19.86 -4.78
N VAL A 206 3.30 19.98 -5.74
CA VAL A 206 3.51 18.98 -6.80
C VAL A 206 4.05 17.68 -6.21
N GLY A 207 4.98 17.75 -5.25
CA GLY A 207 5.47 16.57 -4.51
C GLY A 207 4.36 15.86 -3.74
N VAL A 208 3.44 16.61 -3.15
CA VAL A 208 2.27 16.06 -2.45
C VAL A 208 1.38 15.22 -3.38
N LEU A 209 1.16 15.68 -4.62
CA LEU A 209 0.41 14.88 -5.60
C LEU A 209 1.07 13.52 -5.84
N GLY A 210 2.41 13.48 -5.94
CA GLY A 210 3.16 12.23 -6.07
C GLY A 210 2.94 11.28 -4.88
N ASN A 211 2.99 11.79 -3.65
CA ASN A 211 2.76 11.00 -2.45
C ASN A 211 1.32 10.45 -2.37
N VAL A 212 0.31 11.27 -2.69
CA VAL A 212 -1.08 10.85 -2.70
C VAL A 212 -1.34 9.80 -3.79
N LEU A 213 -0.77 9.99 -5.00
CA LEU A 213 -0.83 9.00 -6.08
C LEU A 213 -0.18 7.67 -5.67
N TYR A 214 1.00 7.73 -5.06
CA TYR A 214 1.71 6.55 -4.58
C TYR A 214 0.92 5.79 -3.51
N ALA A 215 0.29 6.50 -2.57
CA ALA A 215 -0.51 5.89 -1.51
C ALA A 215 -1.74 5.12 -2.03
N ALA A 216 -2.23 5.44 -3.22
CA ALA A 216 -3.42 4.81 -3.79
C ALA A 216 -3.11 3.72 -4.83
N VAL A 217 -1.85 3.32 -5.00
CA VAL A 217 -1.46 2.29 -5.98
C VAL A 217 -1.80 0.90 -5.45
N MET A 218 -2.73 0.21 -6.12
CA MET A 218 -3.11 -1.19 -5.82
C MET A 218 -3.26 -2.05 -7.07
N GLN A 219 -3.07 -1.49 -8.25
CA GLN A 219 -3.37 -2.13 -9.53
C GLN A 219 -2.63 -3.45 -9.73
N TYR A 220 -1.41 -3.57 -9.22
CA TYR A 220 -0.60 -4.79 -9.31
C TYR A 220 -1.20 -5.97 -8.52
N ALA A 221 -1.96 -5.71 -7.46
CA ALA A 221 -2.58 -6.73 -6.61
C ALA A 221 -4.00 -7.14 -7.04
N VAL A 222 -4.62 -6.40 -7.97
CA VAL A 222 -6.02 -6.60 -8.36
C VAL A 222 -6.26 -7.99 -8.95
N PHE A 223 -5.37 -8.47 -9.83
CA PHE A 223 -5.52 -9.79 -10.45
C PHE A 223 -5.29 -10.93 -9.46
N GLU A 224 -4.33 -10.78 -8.58
CA GLU A 224 -4.03 -11.78 -7.57
C GLU A 224 -5.21 -11.93 -6.60
N MET A 225 -5.76 -10.81 -6.14
CA MET A 225 -6.98 -10.78 -5.32
C MET A 225 -8.15 -11.43 -6.06
N TYR A 226 -8.40 -11.05 -7.34
CA TYR A 226 -9.51 -11.59 -8.12
C TYR A 226 -9.37 -13.09 -8.35
N SER A 227 -8.16 -13.60 -8.56
CA SER A 227 -7.92 -15.03 -8.72
C SER A 227 -8.20 -15.85 -7.46
N GLY A 228 -8.06 -15.25 -6.27
CA GLY A 228 -8.38 -15.84 -4.98
C GLY A 228 -9.87 -15.74 -4.60
N LEU A 229 -10.68 -15.01 -5.36
CA LEU A 229 -12.09 -14.81 -5.02
C LEU A 229 -12.90 -16.11 -5.22
N GLN A 230 -13.76 -16.43 -4.25
CA GLN A 230 -14.57 -17.66 -4.23
C GLN A 230 -15.53 -17.73 -5.41
N ASP A 231 -16.21 -16.63 -5.72
CA ASP A 231 -17.10 -16.47 -6.87
C ASP A 231 -16.57 -15.35 -7.75
N ARG A 232 -15.99 -15.71 -8.87
CA ARG A 232 -15.37 -14.77 -9.83
C ARG A 232 -16.43 -14.08 -10.70
N ASP A 233 -17.42 -13.46 -10.07
CA ASP A 233 -18.37 -12.62 -10.76
C ASP A 233 -17.86 -11.18 -10.91
N ASN A 234 -18.21 -10.55 -12.04
CA ASN A 234 -17.80 -9.18 -12.35
C ASN A 234 -18.32 -8.18 -11.33
N THR A 235 -19.57 -8.34 -10.95
CA THR A 235 -20.23 -7.47 -9.97
C THR A 235 -19.53 -7.54 -8.62
N LYS A 236 -19.15 -8.76 -8.20
CA LYS A 236 -18.39 -8.95 -6.96
C LYS A 236 -16.97 -8.39 -7.04
N GLY A 237 -16.26 -8.61 -8.15
CA GLY A 237 -14.93 -8.04 -8.37
C GLY A 237 -14.92 -6.51 -8.34
N ARG A 238 -15.85 -5.87 -9.04
CA ARG A 238 -16.03 -4.41 -9.00
C ARG A 238 -16.42 -3.92 -7.60
N GLY A 239 -17.28 -4.65 -6.89
CA GLY A 239 -17.67 -4.36 -5.52
C GLY A 239 -16.49 -4.40 -4.57
N VAL A 240 -15.62 -5.42 -4.66
CA VAL A 240 -14.40 -5.54 -3.86
C VAL A 240 -13.49 -4.33 -4.10
N VAL A 241 -13.22 -3.96 -5.35
CA VAL A 241 -12.41 -2.78 -5.69
C VAL A 241 -13.03 -1.50 -5.13
N ALA A 242 -14.35 -1.31 -5.28
CA ALA A 242 -15.05 -0.13 -4.79
C ALA A 242 -14.94 0.00 -3.25
N HIS A 243 -15.20 -1.07 -2.51
CA HIS A 243 -15.09 -1.06 -1.05
C HIS A 243 -13.65 -0.82 -0.58
N SER A 244 -12.66 -1.40 -1.26
CA SER A 244 -11.25 -1.21 -0.91
C SER A 244 -10.81 0.23 -1.12
N VAL A 245 -11.14 0.83 -2.28
CA VAL A 245 -10.78 2.22 -2.59
C VAL A 245 -11.48 3.19 -1.65
N LEU A 246 -12.78 2.98 -1.40
CA LEU A 246 -13.53 3.83 -0.48
C LEU A 246 -13.00 3.75 0.94
N GLY A 247 -12.77 2.53 1.44
CA GLY A 247 -12.23 2.30 2.79
C GLY A 247 -10.84 2.91 2.96
N ALA A 248 -9.93 2.67 2.01
CA ALA A 248 -8.60 3.25 2.03
C ALA A 248 -8.64 4.79 1.92
N GLY A 249 -9.47 5.33 1.04
CA GLY A 249 -9.66 6.78 0.91
C GLY A 249 -10.11 7.44 2.21
N ILE A 250 -11.06 6.82 2.94
CA ILE A 250 -11.51 7.30 4.25
C ILE A 250 -10.37 7.26 5.28
N ILE A 251 -9.63 6.16 5.35
CA ILE A 251 -8.51 6.01 6.28
C ILE A 251 -7.41 7.03 5.99
N LEU A 252 -7.03 7.21 4.72
CA LEU A 252 -6.03 8.20 4.32
C LEU A 252 -6.49 9.64 4.59
N LEU A 253 -7.78 9.94 4.40
CA LEU A 253 -8.37 11.24 4.71
C LEU A 253 -8.30 11.54 6.22
N ILE A 254 -8.70 10.57 7.05
CA ILE A 254 -8.65 10.70 8.51
C ILE A 254 -7.20 10.86 8.97
N ALA A 255 -6.28 10.02 8.48
CA ALA A 255 -4.87 10.08 8.82
C ALA A 255 -4.25 11.43 8.44
N GLY A 256 -4.59 11.97 7.27
CA GLY A 256 -4.10 13.26 6.82
C GLY A 256 -4.61 14.41 7.68
N LEU A 257 -5.92 14.54 7.82
CA LEU A 257 -6.54 15.66 8.56
C LEU A 257 -6.26 15.58 10.06
N ALA A 258 -6.49 14.41 10.68
CA ALA A 258 -6.27 14.27 12.11
C ALA A 258 -4.77 14.29 12.45
N GLY A 259 -3.92 13.70 11.61
CA GLY A 259 -2.46 13.76 11.78
C GLY A 259 -1.95 15.20 11.73
N CYS A 260 -2.37 15.99 10.74
CA CYS A 260 -2.00 17.39 10.64
C CYS A 260 -2.51 18.21 11.85
N ALA A 261 -3.74 17.95 12.30
CA ALA A 261 -4.32 18.63 13.46
C ALA A 261 -3.67 18.23 14.81
N ALA A 262 -3.05 17.05 14.88
CA ALA A 262 -2.38 16.53 16.07
C ALA A 262 -0.92 16.96 16.19
N THR A 263 -0.28 17.38 15.09
CA THR A 263 1.14 17.76 15.06
C THR A 263 1.28 19.28 15.19
N SER A 264 2.13 19.73 16.11
CA SER A 264 2.53 21.15 16.20
C SER A 264 3.50 21.50 15.06
N ASP A 265 3.51 22.76 14.65
CA ASP A 265 4.46 23.32 13.66
C ASP A 265 5.88 23.50 14.26
N ASP A 266 6.40 22.57 15.06
CA ASP A 266 7.77 22.58 15.58
C ASP A 266 8.76 21.97 14.61
#